data_b00df3a2d23dcf3fbe084e840ae3208b
#
_entry.id   b00df3a2d23dcf3fbe084e840ae3208b
#
_cell.length_a   1.000
_cell.length_b   1.000
_cell.length_c   1.000
_cell.angle_alpha   90.00
_cell.angle_beta   90.00
_cell.angle_gamma   90.00
#
_symmetry.space_group_name_H-M   'P 1'
#
loop_
_entity.id
_entity.type
_entity.pdbx_description
1 polymer ?
#
loop_
_entity_poly.entity_id
_entity_poly.type
_entity_poly.pdbx_seq_one_letter_code
_entity_poly.pdbx_strand_id
1 'polypeptide(L)'
;MKLIMRRDILYLFAVTLMFAFSACSDSYEDATSKHIYGEEESPYLRIDPQATVTSEIAFAVERLEPYVIHLEDYEEQFVNKMGMTTDQVVSGLQNGSVVFYNINTTRNHWNKAEKTKGDKGWYYNSAGGVTTESDASRTASLEINASDKTLTVYPVEEIAVGTSVGFNVGFAVNGPDYDNYVRFSFQVSYTDPTIVMMNVTIPAGDYASYGIDLNNYRETIALCMDMTLEEFLASIDTFGGTVRMYAVNPQSGVWDETSGYTANAPGYWLTSQGAVCSWGATDFTLYAELAAGDEMLYIGRAPELAAGNKYTLSIGYRDTENPAYFFRFIITATLA
;
A
#
# COMPACT_ATOMS: atom_id res chain seq x y z
N MET A 1 65.31 -38.01 18.94
CA MET A 1 64.69 -37.19 17.88
C MET A 1 63.24 -36.80 18.09
N LYS A 2 62.56 -37.20 19.18
CA LYS A 2 61.15 -36.85 19.47
C LYS A 2 60.95 -35.63 20.39
N LEU A 3 61.99 -35.10 21.03
CA LEU A 3 61.82 -34.00 22.00
C LEU A 3 62.05 -32.60 21.35
N ILE A 4 62.81 -32.54 20.28
CA ILE A 4 63.11 -31.24 19.60
C ILE A 4 61.92 -30.77 18.79
N MET A 5 61.17 -31.69 18.16
CA MET A 5 59.98 -31.31 17.36
C MET A 5 58.79 -30.72 18.19
N ARG A 6 58.73 -31.04 19.50
CA ARG A 6 57.69 -30.44 20.37
C ARG A 6 58.01 -29.00 20.80
N ARG A 7 59.27 -28.65 20.85
CA ARG A 7 59.70 -27.31 21.29
C ARG A 7 59.53 -26.30 20.19
N ASP A 8 59.80 -26.70 18.94
CA ASP A 8 59.63 -25.82 17.77
C ASP A 8 58.16 -25.55 17.43
N ILE A 9 57.27 -26.54 17.65
CA ILE A 9 55.84 -26.38 17.50
C ILE A 9 55.26 -25.45 18.59
N LEU A 10 55.81 -25.51 19.80
CA LEU A 10 55.38 -24.61 20.91
C LEU A 10 55.80 -23.15 20.65
N TYR A 11 57.01 -22.95 20.08
CA TYR A 11 57.46 -21.60 19.67
C TYR A 11 56.68 -21.08 18.49
N LEU A 12 56.28 -21.92 17.54
CA LEU A 12 55.46 -21.50 16.39
C LEU A 12 54.06 -21.10 16.87
N PHE A 13 53.46 -21.84 17.85
CA PHE A 13 52.18 -21.49 18.42
C PHE A 13 52.26 -20.22 19.30
N ALA A 14 53.34 -20.02 20.04
CA ALA A 14 53.53 -18.81 20.86
C ALA A 14 53.72 -17.56 19.98
N VAL A 15 54.46 -17.68 18.86
CA VAL A 15 54.65 -16.56 17.88
C VAL A 15 53.37 -16.27 17.14
N THR A 16 52.56 -17.27 16.71
CA THR A 16 51.27 -17.03 16.07
C THR A 16 50.24 -16.44 17.06
N LEU A 17 50.27 -16.81 18.35
CA LEU A 17 49.44 -16.19 19.35
C LEU A 17 49.81 -14.74 19.61
N MET A 18 51.13 -14.40 19.63
CA MET A 18 51.56 -12.98 19.75
C MET A 18 51.15 -12.10 18.57
N PHE A 19 51.16 -12.66 17.35
CA PHE A 19 50.67 -11.91 16.16
C PHE A 19 49.14 -11.77 16.15
N ALA A 20 48.41 -12.73 16.73
CA ALA A 20 46.95 -12.62 16.87
C ALA A 20 46.54 -11.55 17.90
N PHE A 21 47.36 -11.30 18.92
CA PHE A 21 47.09 -10.23 19.90
C PHE A 21 47.58 -8.87 19.47
N SER A 22 48.56 -8.76 18.54
CA SER A 22 48.99 -7.48 17.99
C SER A 22 48.12 -6.97 16.84
N ALA A 23 47.30 -7.84 16.22
CA ALA A 23 46.30 -7.43 15.23
C ALA A 23 44.99 -6.90 15.87
N CYS A 24 44.82 -6.98 17.18
CA CYS A 24 43.69 -6.43 17.94
C CYS A 24 44.05 -5.24 18.82
N SER A 25 45.16 -4.55 18.53
CA SER A 25 45.55 -3.33 19.28
C SER A 25 45.17 -2.03 18.60
N ASP A 26 44.25 -2.08 17.62
CA ASP A 26 43.46 -0.89 17.31
C ASP A 26 42.60 -0.67 18.55
N SER A 27 42.89 0.44 19.21
CA SER A 27 42.47 0.71 20.56
C SER A 27 40.99 0.47 20.76
N TYR A 28 40.63 -0.19 21.87
CA TYR A 28 39.26 -0.34 22.33
C TYR A 28 38.53 1.03 22.39
N GLU A 29 39.28 2.12 22.47
CA GLU A 29 38.83 3.50 22.37
C GLU A 29 38.35 3.86 20.96
N ASP A 30 38.95 3.36 19.88
CA ASP A 30 38.50 3.62 18.51
C ASP A 30 37.18 2.85 18.19
N ALA A 31 36.99 1.69 18.75
CA ALA A 31 35.76 0.91 18.58
C ALA A 31 34.56 1.49 19.36
N THR A 32 34.82 2.34 20.36
CA THR A 32 33.82 2.98 21.20
C THR A 32 33.68 4.48 20.93
N SER A 33 34.59 5.06 20.13
CA SER A 33 34.49 6.47 19.74
C SER A 33 33.33 6.65 18.76
N LYS A 34 32.53 7.69 19.01
CA LYS A 34 31.44 8.05 18.08
C LYS A 34 32.04 8.53 16.77
N HIS A 35 31.62 7.91 15.66
CA HIS A 35 32.06 8.35 14.33
C HIS A 35 31.63 9.80 14.08
N ILE A 36 32.56 10.63 13.62
CA ILE A 36 32.26 12.01 13.22
C ILE A 36 32.18 12.06 11.72
N TYR A 37 30.97 12.26 11.20
CA TYR A 37 30.71 12.33 9.75
C TYR A 37 31.28 13.61 9.16
N GLY A 38 31.99 13.47 8.04
CA GLY A 38 32.45 14.60 7.24
C GLY A 38 31.30 15.30 6.52
N GLU A 39 31.60 16.47 5.90
CA GLU A 39 30.57 17.27 5.19
C GLU A 39 29.90 16.52 4.04
N GLU A 40 30.65 15.67 3.33
CA GLU A 40 30.18 14.87 2.21
C GLU A 40 29.66 13.48 2.63
N GLU A 41 29.84 13.11 3.88
CA GLU A 41 29.47 11.80 4.38
C GLU A 41 28.06 11.83 4.93
N SER A 42 27.22 10.89 4.48
CA SER A 42 25.83 10.77 4.93
C SER A 42 25.75 9.92 6.19
N PRO A 43 25.25 10.47 7.32
CA PRO A 43 25.14 9.72 8.56
C PRO A 43 24.20 8.51 8.42
N TYR A 44 24.52 7.43 9.14
CA TYR A 44 23.60 6.31 9.27
C TYR A 44 22.39 6.71 10.11
N LEU A 45 21.22 6.22 9.69
CA LEU A 45 19.99 6.39 10.45
C LEU A 45 20.00 5.42 11.64
N ARG A 46 19.90 5.95 12.83
CA ARG A 46 19.65 5.15 14.02
C ARG A 46 18.20 4.66 13.97
N ILE A 47 17.97 3.34 13.98
CA ILE A 47 16.62 2.79 13.93
C ILE A 47 15.92 3.02 15.26
N ASP A 48 14.92 3.89 15.26
CA ASP A 48 14.01 4.14 16.39
C ASP A 48 12.56 4.06 15.89
N PRO A 49 11.83 2.96 16.21
CA PRO A 49 10.44 2.83 15.82
C PRO A 49 9.55 3.95 16.35
N GLN A 50 9.88 4.52 17.52
CA GLN A 50 9.10 5.61 18.10
C GLN A 50 9.37 6.97 17.43
N ALA A 51 10.47 7.10 16.69
CA ALA A 51 10.75 8.27 15.86
C ALA A 51 10.23 8.11 14.43
N THR A 52 9.46 7.06 14.14
CA THR A 52 8.96 6.76 12.80
C THR A 52 7.45 6.90 12.76
N VAL A 53 6.97 7.73 11.84
CA VAL A 53 5.58 7.83 11.40
C VAL A 53 5.45 7.01 10.13
N THR A 54 4.51 6.07 10.08
CA THR A 54 4.23 5.29 8.88
C THR A 54 2.88 5.68 8.31
N SER A 55 2.84 5.94 7.01
CA SER A 55 1.62 6.26 6.27
C SER A 55 1.46 5.31 5.09
N GLU A 56 0.32 4.63 5.02
CA GLU A 56 -0.11 3.85 3.87
C GLU A 56 -1.07 4.72 3.05
N ILE A 57 -0.73 5.00 1.79
CA ILE A 57 -1.47 5.90 0.90
C ILE A 57 -1.95 5.09 -0.29
N ALA A 58 -3.26 5.04 -0.49
CA ALA A 58 -3.87 4.45 -1.67
C ALA A 58 -4.45 5.57 -2.56
N PHE A 59 -3.82 5.82 -3.70
CA PHE A 59 -4.37 6.73 -4.70
C PHE A 59 -5.32 5.98 -5.62
N ALA A 60 -6.55 6.47 -5.72
CA ALA A 60 -7.51 5.99 -6.70
C ALA A 60 -7.17 6.59 -8.07
N VAL A 61 -6.88 5.75 -9.08
CA VAL A 61 -6.45 6.23 -10.40
C VAL A 61 -7.49 7.10 -11.10
N GLU A 62 -8.77 6.94 -10.77
CA GLU A 62 -9.87 7.75 -11.30
C GLU A 62 -10.01 9.11 -10.59
N ARG A 63 -9.39 9.26 -9.42
CA ARG A 63 -9.45 10.46 -8.60
C ARG A 63 -8.15 10.68 -7.84
N LEU A 64 -7.17 11.24 -8.53
CA LEU A 64 -5.83 11.49 -8.00
C LEU A 64 -5.82 12.80 -7.20
N GLU A 65 -5.97 12.70 -5.88
CA GLU A 65 -5.86 13.83 -4.96
C GLU A 65 -4.57 13.73 -4.14
N PRO A 66 -3.85 14.85 -3.91
CA PRO A 66 -2.67 14.86 -3.06
C PRO A 66 -3.00 14.44 -1.62
N TYR A 67 -2.11 13.69 -0.99
CA TYR A 67 -2.20 13.31 0.40
C TYR A 67 -1.42 14.31 1.27
N VAL A 68 -2.12 15.01 2.15
CA VAL A 68 -1.55 16.07 2.98
C VAL A 68 -1.40 15.62 4.43
N ILE A 69 -0.22 15.79 4.98
CA ILE A 69 0.09 15.60 6.39
C ILE A 69 0.30 16.97 7.02
N HIS A 70 -0.44 17.27 8.08
CA HIS A 70 -0.20 18.43 8.91
C HIS A 70 0.85 18.09 9.96
N LEU A 71 1.99 18.77 9.94
CA LEU A 71 3.10 18.48 10.84
C LEU A 71 2.74 18.75 12.32
N GLU A 72 1.75 19.60 12.55
CA GLU A 72 1.23 19.89 13.89
C GLU A 72 0.62 18.65 14.57
N ASP A 73 0.07 17.71 13.79
CA ASP A 73 -0.49 16.45 14.29
C ASP A 73 0.61 15.55 14.91
N TYR A 74 1.87 15.84 14.63
CA TYR A 74 3.05 15.09 15.09
C TYR A 74 3.93 15.90 16.06
N GLU A 75 3.42 16.99 16.63
CA GLU A 75 4.19 17.85 17.54
C GLU A 75 4.73 17.08 18.73
N GLU A 76 3.96 16.17 19.32
CA GLU A 76 4.41 15.34 20.43
C GLU A 76 5.67 14.52 20.05
N GLN A 77 5.73 13.97 18.84
CA GLN A 77 6.89 13.23 18.36
C GLN A 77 8.10 14.15 18.16
N PHE A 78 7.90 15.33 17.58
CA PHE A 78 8.98 16.31 17.44
C PHE A 78 9.53 16.74 18.80
N VAL A 79 8.66 17.02 19.77
CA VAL A 79 9.10 17.36 21.14
C VAL A 79 9.85 16.21 21.78
N ASN A 80 9.32 14.99 21.71
CA ASN A 80 9.92 13.83 22.37
C ASN A 80 11.24 13.36 21.72
N LYS A 81 11.40 13.52 20.40
CA LYS A 81 12.56 12.99 19.66
C LYS A 81 13.58 14.05 19.27
N MET A 82 13.16 15.28 19.02
CA MET A 82 14.04 16.38 18.62
C MET A 82 14.16 17.47 19.68
N GLY A 83 13.29 17.47 20.71
CA GLY A 83 13.21 18.53 21.71
C GLY A 83 12.67 19.86 21.15
N MET A 84 11.90 19.80 20.07
CA MET A 84 11.43 20.97 19.31
C MET A 84 9.93 20.91 19.09
N THR A 85 9.24 22.04 19.19
CA THR A 85 7.86 22.17 18.69
C THR A 85 7.85 22.18 17.16
N THR A 86 6.68 21.99 16.53
CA THR A 86 6.52 22.06 15.08
C THR A 86 7.00 23.39 14.52
N ASP A 87 6.67 24.53 15.20
CA ASP A 87 7.15 25.85 14.83
C ASP A 87 8.68 25.96 14.86
N GLN A 88 9.32 25.36 15.85
CA GLN A 88 10.78 25.32 15.94
C GLN A 88 11.41 24.46 14.85
N VAL A 89 10.79 23.33 14.51
CA VAL A 89 11.25 22.47 13.39
C VAL A 89 11.20 23.24 12.08
N VAL A 90 10.07 23.86 11.76
CA VAL A 90 9.89 24.64 10.53
C VAL A 90 10.83 25.86 10.47
N SER A 91 10.95 26.59 11.57
CA SER A 91 11.91 27.71 11.65
C SER A 91 13.36 27.21 11.55
N GLY A 92 13.64 26.02 12.08
CA GLY A 92 14.93 25.37 12.03
C GLY A 92 15.35 25.00 10.59
N LEU A 93 14.41 24.65 9.71
CA LEU A 93 14.69 24.44 8.29
C LEU A 93 15.17 25.71 7.60
N GLN A 94 14.65 26.87 7.98
CA GLN A 94 15.02 28.15 7.39
C GLN A 94 16.40 28.65 7.88
N ASN A 95 16.73 28.40 9.14
CA ASN A 95 17.98 28.87 9.75
C ASN A 95 19.09 27.79 9.75
N GLY A 96 18.79 26.59 9.27
CA GLY A 96 19.75 25.48 9.16
C GLY A 96 19.98 24.68 10.44
N SER A 97 19.26 24.95 11.54
CA SER A 97 19.34 24.14 12.77
C SER A 97 18.58 22.81 12.67
N VAL A 98 17.73 22.67 11.67
CA VAL A 98 17.04 21.42 11.29
C VAL A 98 17.36 21.12 9.84
N VAL A 99 17.63 19.87 9.54
CA VAL A 99 17.76 19.35 8.18
C VAL A 99 16.52 18.54 7.81
N PHE A 100 16.17 18.55 6.51
CA PHE A 100 15.13 17.71 5.92
C PHE A 100 15.71 16.97 4.75
N TYR A 101 15.85 15.65 4.87
CA TYR A 101 16.51 14.83 3.85
C TYR A 101 15.69 13.60 3.48
N ASN A 102 15.89 13.15 2.24
CA ASN A 102 15.55 11.80 1.86
C ASN A 102 16.40 10.80 2.65
N ILE A 103 15.79 9.66 3.02
CA ILE A 103 16.46 8.57 3.71
C ILE A 103 16.54 7.40 2.73
N ASN A 104 17.77 6.97 2.41
CA ASN A 104 17.98 5.81 1.57
C ASN A 104 17.53 4.54 2.29
N THR A 105 16.46 3.92 1.81
CA THR A 105 15.85 2.73 2.44
C THR A 105 16.74 1.48 2.35
N THR A 106 17.53 1.36 1.28
CA THR A 106 18.40 0.19 1.05
C THR A 106 19.61 0.20 1.98
N ARG A 107 20.18 1.39 2.22
CA ARG A 107 21.38 1.57 3.05
C ARG A 107 21.09 2.12 4.43
N ASN A 108 19.84 2.52 4.68
CA ASN A 108 19.37 3.09 5.94
C ASN A 108 20.23 4.25 6.44
N HIS A 109 20.47 5.23 5.58
CA HIS A 109 21.22 6.44 5.92
C HIS A 109 20.57 7.70 5.34
N TRP A 110 20.88 8.85 5.95
CA TRP A 110 20.53 10.16 5.46
C TRP A 110 21.25 10.45 4.14
N ASN A 111 20.54 10.94 3.14
CA ASN A 111 21.15 11.19 1.84
C ASN A 111 21.34 12.69 1.58
N LYS A 112 22.50 13.20 1.96
CA LYS A 112 22.88 14.60 1.76
C LYS A 112 23.10 14.95 0.29
N ALA A 113 23.45 13.96 -0.56
CA ALA A 113 23.80 14.18 -1.95
C ALA A 113 22.59 14.25 -2.89
N GLU A 114 21.41 13.79 -2.45
CA GLU A 114 20.21 13.82 -3.28
C GLU A 114 19.64 15.22 -3.41
N LYS A 115 19.21 15.54 -4.62
CA LYS A 115 18.66 16.85 -4.94
C LYS A 115 17.17 16.88 -4.76
N THR A 116 16.69 17.97 -4.20
CA THR A 116 15.25 18.23 -4.03
C THR A 116 14.65 18.92 -5.25
N LYS A 117 13.35 18.86 -5.37
CA LYS A 117 12.55 19.65 -6.29
C LYS A 117 12.48 21.11 -5.78
N GLY A 118 13.31 22.00 -6.33
CA GLY A 118 13.32 23.39 -5.93
C GLY A 118 13.52 23.59 -4.43
N ASP A 119 14.39 22.80 -3.82
CA ASP A 119 14.71 22.77 -2.38
C ASP A 119 13.53 22.42 -1.45
N LYS A 120 12.45 21.84 -1.99
CA LYS A 120 11.24 21.55 -1.21
C LYS A 120 10.92 20.07 -1.04
N GLY A 121 11.49 19.17 -1.86
CA GLY A 121 11.15 17.75 -1.81
C GLY A 121 11.78 16.95 -2.95
N TRP A 122 11.25 15.78 -3.21
CA TRP A 122 11.83 14.82 -4.15
C TRP A 122 10.77 14.18 -5.04
N TYR A 123 11.21 13.72 -6.21
CA TYR A 123 10.50 12.77 -7.05
C TYR A 123 11.03 11.37 -6.79
N TYR A 124 10.14 10.38 -6.79
CA TYR A 124 10.48 8.99 -6.54
C TYR A 124 10.12 8.11 -7.73
N ASN A 125 11.03 7.22 -8.10
CA ASN A 125 10.78 6.19 -9.10
C ASN A 125 10.14 4.93 -8.45
N SER A 126 9.76 3.95 -9.26
CA SER A 126 9.10 2.72 -8.81
C SER A 126 9.94 1.85 -7.85
N ALA A 127 11.25 2.08 -7.76
CA ALA A 127 12.13 1.42 -6.81
C ALA A 127 12.30 2.21 -5.49
N GLY A 128 11.63 3.36 -5.33
CA GLY A 128 11.75 4.24 -4.16
C GLY A 128 13.02 5.09 -4.14
N GLY A 129 13.77 5.12 -5.23
CA GLY A 129 14.93 5.99 -5.39
C GLY A 129 14.52 7.39 -5.85
N VAL A 130 15.31 8.40 -5.46
CA VAL A 130 15.11 9.77 -5.92
C VAL A 130 15.40 9.86 -7.42
N THR A 131 14.53 10.57 -8.12
CA THR A 131 14.60 10.77 -9.56
C THR A 131 14.24 12.22 -9.94
N THR A 132 14.00 12.47 -11.23
CA THR A 132 13.63 13.80 -11.75
C THR A 132 12.17 13.86 -12.14
N GLU A 133 11.64 15.08 -12.29
CA GLU A 133 10.27 15.32 -12.73
C GLU A 133 9.95 14.70 -14.10
N SER A 134 10.92 14.68 -15.01
CA SER A 134 10.77 14.16 -16.37
C SER A 134 11.05 12.67 -16.51
N ASP A 135 11.38 11.96 -15.42
CA ASP A 135 11.63 10.52 -15.47
C ASP A 135 10.32 9.75 -15.68
N ALA A 136 10.27 8.95 -16.75
CA ALA A 136 9.10 8.11 -17.08
C ALA A 136 8.81 7.03 -16.03
N SER A 137 9.79 6.69 -15.18
CA SER A 137 9.60 5.75 -14.06
C SER A 137 9.13 6.42 -12.78
N ARG A 138 8.87 7.72 -12.80
CA ARG A 138 8.35 8.48 -11.65
C ARG A 138 7.03 7.90 -11.18
N THR A 139 6.93 7.65 -9.88
CA THR A 139 5.76 7.01 -9.27
C THR A 139 5.09 7.91 -8.24
N ALA A 140 5.83 8.79 -7.59
CA ALA A 140 5.29 9.75 -6.63
C ALA A 140 6.21 10.98 -6.55
N SER A 141 5.71 12.05 -5.96
CA SER A 141 6.57 13.13 -5.47
C SER A 141 6.12 13.58 -4.09
N LEU A 142 7.04 14.22 -3.37
CA LEU A 142 6.80 14.73 -2.03
C LEU A 142 7.33 16.14 -1.94
N GLU A 143 6.57 17.03 -1.30
CA GLU A 143 6.96 18.40 -1.01
C GLU A 143 6.68 18.77 0.45
N ILE A 144 7.54 19.64 0.98
CA ILE A 144 7.26 20.33 2.24
C ILE A 144 6.84 21.77 1.96
N ASN A 145 5.79 22.21 2.63
CA ASN A 145 5.42 23.63 2.71
C ASN A 145 5.64 24.09 4.15
N ALA A 146 6.72 24.83 4.37
CA ALA A 146 7.06 25.33 5.68
C ALA A 146 6.07 26.38 6.22
N SER A 147 5.46 27.17 5.33
CA SER A 147 4.48 28.22 5.74
C SER A 147 3.19 27.60 6.24
N ASP A 148 2.73 26.54 5.60
CA ASP A 148 1.49 25.84 5.94
C ASP A 148 1.73 24.67 6.90
N LYS A 149 3.02 24.40 7.23
CA LYS A 149 3.47 23.28 8.07
C LYS A 149 2.94 21.93 7.54
N THR A 150 3.01 21.72 6.24
CA THR A 150 2.50 20.50 5.61
C THR A 150 3.59 19.74 4.89
N LEU A 151 3.43 18.42 4.87
CA LEU A 151 4.18 17.49 4.05
C LEU A 151 3.19 16.81 3.11
N THR A 152 3.35 17.02 1.80
CA THR A 152 2.36 16.57 0.80
C THR A 152 2.96 15.56 -0.13
N VAL A 153 2.30 14.40 -0.27
CA VAL A 153 2.62 13.38 -1.27
C VAL A 153 1.67 13.55 -2.44
N TYR A 154 2.25 13.72 -3.64
CA TYR A 154 1.50 13.89 -4.87
C TYR A 154 1.52 12.60 -5.69
N PRO A 155 0.36 12.18 -6.21
CA PRO A 155 0.28 11.08 -7.17
C PRO A 155 0.86 11.48 -8.54
N VAL A 156 1.04 10.47 -9.39
CA VAL A 156 1.42 10.62 -10.80
C VAL A 156 0.23 10.21 -11.67
N GLU A 157 -0.08 11.02 -12.68
CA GLU A 157 -1.10 10.69 -13.67
C GLU A 157 -0.64 9.53 -14.57
N GLU A 158 -1.60 8.83 -15.18
CA GLU A 158 -1.38 7.74 -16.15
C GLU A 158 -0.53 6.56 -15.62
N ILE A 159 -0.55 6.34 -14.32
CA ILE A 159 0.17 5.24 -13.69
C ILE A 159 -0.65 3.95 -13.71
N ALA A 160 0.02 2.81 -13.84
CA ALA A 160 -0.67 1.52 -13.85
C ALA A 160 -1.23 1.14 -12.48
N VAL A 161 -2.48 0.67 -12.45
CA VAL A 161 -3.10 0.05 -11.26
C VAL A 161 -2.23 -1.08 -10.74
N GLY A 162 -2.08 -1.17 -9.42
CA GLY A 162 -1.21 -2.11 -8.75
C GLY A 162 0.24 -1.65 -8.60
N THR A 163 0.61 -0.51 -9.19
CA THR A 163 1.92 0.10 -8.92
C THR A 163 2.01 0.50 -7.45
N SER A 164 3.16 0.27 -6.85
CA SER A 164 3.44 0.71 -5.48
C SER A 164 4.89 1.17 -5.33
N VAL A 165 5.13 2.05 -4.37
CA VAL A 165 6.46 2.55 -4.03
C VAL A 165 6.56 2.88 -2.56
N GLY A 166 7.68 2.50 -1.93
CA GLY A 166 8.03 2.89 -0.57
C GLY A 166 9.21 3.87 -0.57
N PHE A 167 9.09 4.95 0.19
CA PHE A 167 10.17 5.91 0.39
C PHE A 167 10.12 6.53 1.78
N ASN A 168 11.24 7.12 2.20
CA ASN A 168 11.32 7.73 3.52
C ASN A 168 11.99 9.10 3.42
N VAL A 169 11.52 10.00 4.28
CA VAL A 169 12.12 11.31 4.53
C VAL A 169 12.23 11.55 6.03
N GLY A 170 13.04 12.49 6.45
CA GLY A 170 13.15 12.79 7.85
C GLY A 170 13.59 14.23 8.13
N PHE A 171 13.14 14.70 9.29
CA PHE A 171 13.61 15.90 9.94
C PHE A 171 14.61 15.49 11.02
N ALA A 172 15.75 16.13 11.08
CA ALA A 172 16.71 15.91 12.14
C ALA A 172 17.29 17.24 12.65
N VAL A 173 17.64 17.27 13.92
CA VAL A 173 18.48 18.36 14.47
C VAL A 173 19.82 18.32 13.72
N ASN A 174 20.19 19.43 13.11
CA ASN A 174 21.45 19.52 12.37
C ASN A 174 22.63 19.38 13.33
N GLY A 175 23.48 18.41 13.07
CA GLY A 175 24.61 18.07 13.93
C GLY A 175 25.49 17.00 13.32
N PRO A 176 26.42 16.44 14.07
CA PRO A 176 27.38 15.47 13.55
C PRO A 176 26.77 14.12 13.17
N ASP A 177 25.58 13.76 13.67
CA ASP A 177 25.04 12.41 13.57
C ASP A 177 23.56 12.31 13.20
N TYR A 178 22.80 13.39 13.29
CA TYR A 178 21.34 13.43 13.09
C TYR A 178 20.57 12.41 13.96
N ASP A 179 21.06 12.10 15.16
CA ASP A 179 20.43 11.11 16.05
C ASP A 179 19.09 11.57 16.65
N ASN A 180 18.87 12.89 16.70
CA ASN A 180 17.60 13.47 17.14
C ASN A 180 16.74 13.79 15.91
N TYR A 181 15.80 12.90 15.59
CA TYR A 181 15.05 12.97 14.34
C TYR A 181 13.61 12.47 14.48
N VAL A 182 12.78 12.83 13.50
CA VAL A 182 11.49 12.19 13.18
C VAL A 182 11.52 11.78 11.71
N ARG A 183 11.22 10.51 11.44
CA ARG A 183 11.14 9.93 10.11
C ARG A 183 9.70 9.72 9.71
N PHE A 184 9.37 10.06 8.47
CA PHE A 184 8.14 9.72 7.79
C PHE A 184 8.42 8.62 6.76
N SER A 185 7.75 7.49 6.91
CA SER A 185 7.85 6.33 6.04
C SER A 185 6.55 6.18 5.26
N PHE A 186 6.63 6.28 3.95
CA PHE A 186 5.48 6.23 3.06
C PHE A 186 5.45 4.91 2.30
N GLN A 187 4.30 4.30 2.27
CA GLN A 187 3.96 3.23 1.35
C GLN A 187 2.81 3.72 0.47
N VAL A 188 3.12 4.05 -0.77
CA VAL A 188 2.15 4.53 -1.75
C VAL A 188 1.74 3.38 -2.65
N SER A 189 0.45 3.28 -2.96
CA SER A 189 -0.11 2.33 -3.91
C SER A 189 -1.15 3.01 -4.81
N TYR A 190 -1.32 2.47 -6.02
CA TYR A 190 -2.32 2.94 -6.97
C TYR A 190 -3.37 1.85 -7.17
N THR A 191 -4.62 2.18 -6.84
CA THR A 191 -5.75 1.25 -6.85
C THR A 191 -6.82 1.73 -7.84
N ASP A 192 -7.58 0.78 -8.36
CA ASP A 192 -8.82 1.08 -9.05
C ASP A 192 -9.96 0.84 -8.07
N PRO A 193 -10.61 1.91 -7.57
CA PRO A 193 -11.68 1.76 -6.59
C PRO A 193 -12.93 1.12 -7.20
N THR A 194 -13.03 1.09 -8.53
CA THR A 194 -14.17 0.47 -9.22
C THR A 194 -14.09 -1.05 -9.26
N ILE A 195 -12.96 -1.65 -8.84
CA ILE A 195 -12.75 -3.10 -8.85
C ILE A 195 -12.46 -3.61 -7.43
N VAL A 196 -13.39 -4.40 -6.91
CA VAL A 196 -13.22 -5.13 -5.63
C VAL A 196 -12.86 -6.58 -5.94
N MET A 197 -11.63 -6.99 -5.62
CA MET A 197 -11.19 -8.38 -5.79
C MET A 197 -11.30 -9.15 -4.48
N MET A 198 -11.89 -10.35 -4.52
CA MET A 198 -12.05 -11.17 -3.33
C MET A 198 -12.01 -12.67 -3.59
N ASN A 199 -11.63 -13.43 -2.56
CA ASN A 199 -11.72 -14.88 -2.53
C ASN A 199 -12.76 -15.29 -1.50
N VAL A 200 -13.67 -16.19 -1.89
CA VAL A 200 -14.71 -16.71 -1.00
C VAL A 200 -14.68 -18.22 -0.99
N THR A 201 -15.17 -18.83 0.10
CA THR A 201 -15.42 -20.27 0.15
C THR A 201 -16.90 -20.49 0.31
N ILE A 202 -17.53 -21.10 -0.73
CA ILE A 202 -18.96 -21.44 -0.68
C ILE A 202 -19.11 -22.77 0.07
N PRO A 203 -19.96 -22.83 1.11
CA PRO A 203 -20.16 -24.03 1.90
C PRO A 203 -20.65 -25.22 1.06
N ALA A 204 -20.47 -26.44 1.56
CA ALA A 204 -21.05 -27.62 0.96
C ALA A 204 -22.58 -27.60 1.08
N GLY A 205 -23.26 -28.20 0.09
CA GLY A 205 -24.72 -28.32 0.04
C GLY A 205 -25.28 -27.72 -1.25
N ASP A 206 -26.43 -28.23 -1.65
CA ASP A 206 -27.14 -27.75 -2.82
C ASP A 206 -27.65 -26.33 -2.59
N TYR A 207 -27.37 -25.45 -3.54
CA TYR A 207 -27.67 -24.02 -3.48
C TYR A 207 -27.08 -23.29 -2.25
N ALA A 208 -26.10 -23.90 -1.57
CA ALA A 208 -25.39 -23.20 -0.50
C ALA A 208 -24.72 -21.93 -1.03
N SER A 209 -24.67 -20.89 -0.20
CA SER A 209 -24.13 -19.58 -0.60
C SER A 209 -23.17 -19.01 0.44
N TYR A 210 -22.34 -18.10 -0.02
CA TYR A 210 -21.54 -17.18 0.79
C TYR A 210 -22.16 -15.78 0.66
N GLY A 211 -22.40 -15.12 1.78
CA GLY A 211 -22.91 -13.76 1.81
C GLY A 211 -21.78 -12.74 1.89
N ILE A 212 -21.77 -11.80 0.97
CA ILE A 212 -20.88 -10.63 0.97
C ILE A 212 -21.66 -9.50 1.63
N ASP A 213 -21.23 -9.07 2.82
CA ASP A 213 -21.83 -7.96 3.55
C ASP A 213 -21.41 -6.63 2.89
N LEU A 214 -22.39 -5.93 2.31
CA LEU A 214 -22.18 -4.66 1.60
C LEU A 214 -21.83 -3.50 2.55
N ASN A 215 -22.05 -3.64 3.85
CA ASN A 215 -21.60 -2.67 4.84
C ASN A 215 -20.07 -2.49 4.83
N ASN A 216 -19.33 -3.53 4.48
CA ASN A 216 -17.88 -3.48 4.35
C ASN A 216 -17.40 -2.68 3.13
N TYR A 217 -18.32 -2.27 2.25
CA TYR A 217 -18.02 -1.57 0.99
C TYR A 217 -18.69 -0.18 0.90
N ARG A 218 -19.11 0.39 2.04
CA ARG A 218 -19.74 1.72 2.10
C ARG A 218 -18.86 2.80 1.47
N GLU A 219 -17.57 2.76 1.72
CA GLU A 219 -16.62 3.73 1.14
C GLU A 219 -16.46 3.54 -0.39
N THR A 220 -16.39 2.30 -0.86
CA THR A 220 -16.36 2.00 -2.30
C THR A 220 -17.63 2.48 -2.99
N ILE A 221 -18.79 2.21 -2.39
CA ILE A 221 -20.09 2.64 -2.93
C ILE A 221 -20.16 4.16 -2.97
N ALA A 222 -19.80 4.84 -1.88
CA ALA A 222 -19.79 6.30 -1.83
C ALA A 222 -18.85 6.91 -2.88
N LEU A 223 -17.65 6.36 -3.03
CA LEU A 223 -16.66 6.86 -3.96
C LEU A 223 -17.06 6.61 -5.43
N CYS A 224 -17.59 5.42 -5.74
CA CYS A 224 -17.82 5.00 -7.12
C CYS A 224 -19.23 5.32 -7.64
N MET A 225 -20.22 5.42 -6.73
CA MET A 225 -21.61 5.65 -7.08
C MET A 225 -22.11 7.04 -6.64
N ASP A 226 -21.35 7.78 -5.83
CA ASP A 226 -21.75 9.04 -5.19
C ASP A 226 -23.05 8.90 -4.37
N MET A 227 -23.18 7.76 -3.68
CA MET A 227 -24.37 7.37 -2.90
C MET A 227 -23.95 6.76 -1.57
N THR A 228 -24.76 6.93 -0.53
CA THR A 228 -24.69 6.06 0.66
C THR A 228 -25.12 4.64 0.32
N LEU A 229 -24.79 3.66 1.16
CA LEU A 229 -25.25 2.28 0.95
C LEU A 229 -26.80 2.19 0.90
N GLU A 230 -27.47 2.94 1.76
CA GLU A 230 -28.93 2.98 1.84
C GLU A 230 -29.55 3.55 0.54
N GLU A 231 -28.97 4.64 0.00
CA GLU A 231 -29.39 5.24 -1.27
C GLU A 231 -29.09 4.28 -2.43
N PHE A 232 -27.91 3.64 -2.45
CA PHE A 232 -27.55 2.66 -3.45
C PHE A 232 -28.56 1.49 -3.51
N LEU A 233 -28.87 0.88 -2.37
CA LEU A 233 -29.83 -0.23 -2.31
C LEU A 233 -31.25 0.19 -2.70
N ALA A 234 -31.68 1.41 -2.32
CA ALA A 234 -32.95 1.95 -2.73
C ALA A 234 -33.03 2.30 -4.22
N SER A 235 -31.86 2.58 -4.83
CA SER A 235 -31.75 2.95 -6.25
C SER A 235 -31.64 1.76 -7.20
N ILE A 236 -31.69 0.51 -6.71
CA ILE A 236 -31.70 -0.68 -7.58
C ILE A 236 -32.93 -0.65 -8.51
N ASP A 237 -32.74 -0.94 -9.79
CA ASP A 237 -33.73 -0.79 -10.85
C ASP A 237 -35.04 -1.58 -10.60
N THR A 238 -34.96 -2.72 -9.94
CA THR A 238 -36.17 -3.50 -9.53
C THR A 238 -37.03 -2.80 -8.50
N PHE A 239 -36.49 -1.78 -7.82
CA PHE A 239 -37.23 -0.93 -6.88
C PHE A 239 -37.58 0.43 -7.50
N GLY A 240 -37.36 0.60 -8.81
CA GLY A 240 -37.70 1.81 -9.56
C GLY A 240 -36.59 2.86 -9.60
N GLY A 241 -35.38 2.50 -9.22
CA GLY A 241 -34.20 3.35 -9.31
C GLY A 241 -33.43 3.19 -10.63
N THR A 242 -32.22 3.75 -10.67
CA THR A 242 -31.36 3.79 -11.87
C THR A 242 -30.17 2.84 -11.80
N VAL A 243 -29.87 2.28 -10.62
CA VAL A 243 -28.74 1.37 -10.46
C VAL A 243 -29.14 -0.03 -10.89
N ARG A 244 -28.41 -0.58 -11.84
CA ARG A 244 -28.60 -1.94 -12.33
C ARG A 244 -27.43 -2.85 -11.99
N MET A 245 -27.72 -4.07 -11.57
CA MET A 245 -26.74 -5.14 -11.43
C MET A 245 -26.49 -5.80 -12.80
N TYR A 246 -25.25 -6.14 -13.08
CA TYR A 246 -24.81 -6.79 -14.33
C TYR A 246 -23.91 -7.99 -14.06
N ALA A 247 -24.03 -9.01 -14.86
CA ALA A 247 -22.93 -9.96 -15.04
C ALA A 247 -21.86 -9.30 -15.90
N VAL A 248 -20.60 -9.47 -15.49
CA VAL A 248 -19.44 -8.93 -16.21
C VAL A 248 -18.50 -10.10 -16.54
N ASN A 249 -17.97 -10.12 -17.74
CA ASN A 249 -16.99 -11.16 -18.06
C ASN A 249 -15.74 -10.96 -17.20
N PRO A 250 -15.33 -11.94 -16.38
CA PRO A 250 -14.25 -11.74 -15.41
C PRO A 250 -12.87 -11.59 -16.06
N GLN A 251 -12.67 -12.08 -17.29
CA GLN A 251 -11.41 -12.01 -18.02
C GLN A 251 -11.30 -10.74 -18.88
N SER A 252 -12.37 -10.38 -19.61
CA SER A 252 -12.36 -9.24 -20.53
C SER A 252 -12.88 -7.93 -19.91
N GLY A 253 -13.61 -8.01 -18.80
CA GLY A 253 -14.28 -6.84 -18.20
C GLY A 253 -15.51 -6.36 -18.97
N VAL A 254 -15.98 -7.09 -19.98
CA VAL A 254 -17.17 -6.73 -20.77
C VAL A 254 -18.43 -6.94 -19.96
N TRP A 255 -19.28 -5.92 -19.91
CA TRP A 255 -20.57 -5.93 -19.22
C TRP A 255 -21.63 -6.57 -20.11
N ASP A 256 -22.42 -7.50 -19.59
CA ASP A 256 -23.57 -8.07 -20.28
C ASP A 256 -24.78 -7.12 -20.16
N GLU A 257 -24.94 -6.27 -21.13
CA GLU A 257 -26.03 -5.29 -21.18
C GLU A 257 -27.34 -5.88 -21.76
N THR A 258 -27.30 -7.12 -22.23
CA THR A 258 -28.40 -7.73 -22.96
C THR A 258 -29.26 -8.65 -22.10
N SER A 259 -28.67 -9.30 -21.10
CA SER A 259 -29.39 -10.25 -20.25
C SER A 259 -30.25 -9.52 -19.20
N GLY A 260 -31.50 -9.96 -19.08
CA GLY A 260 -32.33 -9.67 -17.92
C GLY A 260 -31.88 -10.47 -16.70
N TYR A 261 -32.39 -10.13 -15.53
CA TYR A 261 -32.19 -10.95 -14.32
C TYR A 261 -32.76 -12.36 -14.56
N THR A 262 -32.02 -13.38 -14.19
CA THR A 262 -32.40 -14.78 -14.33
C THR A 262 -32.67 -15.45 -12.98
N ALA A 263 -32.23 -14.83 -11.87
CA ALA A 263 -32.52 -15.28 -10.51
C ALA A 263 -33.85 -14.69 -9.97
N ASN A 264 -34.27 -15.12 -8.79
CA ASN A 264 -35.53 -14.68 -8.18
C ASN A 264 -35.49 -13.26 -7.58
N ALA A 265 -34.29 -12.79 -7.25
CA ALA A 265 -33.98 -11.40 -6.85
C ALA A 265 -33.12 -10.75 -7.94
N PRO A 266 -32.78 -9.45 -7.85
CA PRO A 266 -31.78 -8.88 -8.72
C PRO A 266 -30.53 -9.76 -8.74
N GLY A 267 -30.27 -10.46 -9.87
CA GLY A 267 -29.23 -11.47 -9.92
C GLY A 267 -29.26 -12.37 -11.14
N TYR A 268 -28.29 -13.28 -11.19
CA TYR A 268 -28.03 -14.13 -12.34
C TYR A 268 -27.67 -15.55 -11.94
N TRP A 269 -28.16 -16.52 -12.73
CA TRP A 269 -27.56 -17.84 -12.86
C TRP A 269 -26.39 -17.77 -13.83
N LEU A 270 -25.26 -18.37 -13.48
CA LEU A 270 -24.00 -18.19 -14.20
C LEU A 270 -23.37 -19.55 -14.54
N THR A 271 -22.77 -19.60 -15.72
CA THR A 271 -21.92 -20.73 -16.14
C THR A 271 -20.57 -20.72 -15.41
N SER A 272 -19.75 -21.75 -15.60
CA SER A 272 -18.37 -21.84 -15.10
C SER A 272 -17.45 -20.73 -15.62
N GLN A 273 -17.83 -20.05 -16.69
CA GLN A 273 -17.12 -18.93 -17.30
C GLN A 273 -17.69 -17.57 -16.89
N GLY A 274 -18.65 -17.54 -15.98
CA GLY A 274 -19.31 -16.31 -15.54
C GLY A 274 -20.31 -15.70 -16.52
N ALA A 275 -20.71 -16.42 -17.56
CA ALA A 275 -21.75 -15.99 -18.49
C ALA A 275 -23.14 -16.26 -17.93
N VAL A 276 -24.12 -15.41 -18.26
CA VAL A 276 -25.51 -15.59 -17.83
C VAL A 276 -26.12 -16.84 -18.49
N CYS A 277 -26.83 -17.62 -17.70
CA CYS A 277 -27.59 -18.80 -18.18
C CYS A 277 -28.97 -18.86 -17.51
N SER A 278 -29.76 -19.85 -17.90
CA SER A 278 -31.07 -20.14 -17.31
C SER A 278 -30.93 -21.10 -16.12
N TRP A 279 -31.83 -21.04 -15.17
CA TRP A 279 -31.95 -22.08 -14.14
C TRP A 279 -32.15 -23.44 -14.78
N GLY A 280 -31.39 -24.43 -14.34
CA GLY A 280 -31.40 -25.79 -14.90
C GLY A 280 -30.67 -25.97 -16.22
N ALA A 281 -29.93 -24.96 -16.71
CA ALA A 281 -28.98 -25.15 -17.80
C ALA A 281 -27.90 -26.16 -17.42
N THR A 282 -27.43 -26.96 -18.37
CA THR A 282 -26.46 -28.02 -18.12
C THR A 282 -25.08 -27.51 -17.66
N ASP A 283 -24.78 -26.26 -17.93
CA ASP A 283 -23.54 -25.55 -17.56
C ASP A 283 -23.74 -24.54 -16.38
N PHE A 284 -24.95 -24.53 -15.80
CA PHE A 284 -25.20 -23.75 -14.60
C PHE A 284 -24.23 -24.17 -13.47
N THR A 285 -23.50 -23.22 -12.93
CA THR A 285 -22.41 -23.48 -11.97
C THR A 285 -22.57 -22.63 -10.71
N LEU A 286 -22.74 -21.33 -10.86
CA LEU A 286 -22.86 -20.39 -9.76
C LEU A 286 -24.09 -19.50 -9.93
N TYR A 287 -24.48 -18.85 -8.85
CA TYR A 287 -25.42 -17.74 -8.92
C TYR A 287 -24.96 -16.56 -8.07
N ALA A 288 -25.45 -15.39 -8.42
CA ALA A 288 -25.27 -14.16 -7.65
C ALA A 288 -26.65 -13.50 -7.48
N GLU A 289 -27.04 -13.19 -6.25
CA GLU A 289 -28.31 -12.54 -5.91
C GLU A 289 -28.10 -11.42 -4.90
N LEU A 290 -28.68 -10.26 -5.17
CA LEU A 290 -28.70 -9.12 -4.25
C LEU A 290 -29.92 -9.21 -3.36
N ALA A 291 -29.73 -9.44 -2.06
CA ALA A 291 -30.74 -9.31 -1.03
C ALA A 291 -30.65 -7.91 -0.40
N ALA A 292 -31.28 -6.94 -1.04
CA ALA A 292 -31.18 -5.54 -0.63
C ALA A 292 -31.69 -5.28 0.81
N GLY A 293 -32.71 -6.02 1.25
CA GLY A 293 -33.24 -5.92 2.62
C GLY A 293 -32.30 -6.44 3.70
N ASP A 294 -31.36 -7.32 3.32
CA ASP A 294 -30.34 -7.89 4.20
C ASP A 294 -28.98 -7.19 4.03
N GLU A 295 -28.87 -6.24 3.10
CA GLU A 295 -27.63 -5.57 2.70
C GLU A 295 -26.51 -6.55 2.24
N MET A 296 -26.91 -7.65 1.57
CA MET A 296 -26.05 -8.77 1.22
C MET A 296 -26.07 -9.05 -0.29
N LEU A 297 -24.89 -9.34 -0.86
CA LEU A 297 -24.77 -10.00 -2.13
C LEU A 297 -24.41 -11.47 -1.89
N TYR A 298 -25.31 -12.37 -2.21
CA TYR A 298 -25.09 -13.82 -2.07
C TYR A 298 -24.48 -14.40 -3.32
N ILE A 299 -23.40 -15.18 -3.15
CA ILE A 299 -22.77 -15.97 -4.19
C ILE A 299 -22.95 -17.44 -3.83
N GLY A 300 -23.68 -18.17 -4.63
CA GLY A 300 -24.00 -19.56 -4.34
C GLY A 300 -23.61 -20.51 -5.48
N ARG A 301 -23.78 -21.80 -5.21
CA ARG A 301 -23.38 -22.91 -6.08
C ARG A 301 -24.58 -23.67 -6.61
N ALA A 302 -24.45 -24.21 -7.82
CA ALA A 302 -25.37 -25.23 -8.34
C ALA A 302 -25.25 -26.55 -7.53
N PRO A 303 -26.29 -27.39 -7.53
CA PRO A 303 -26.22 -28.71 -6.94
C PRO A 303 -25.12 -29.60 -7.55
N GLU A 304 -24.71 -30.62 -6.80
CA GLU A 304 -23.85 -31.73 -7.26
C GLU A 304 -22.44 -31.32 -7.74
N LEU A 305 -22.00 -30.08 -7.51
CA LEU A 305 -20.65 -29.65 -7.85
C LEU A 305 -19.61 -30.20 -6.87
N ALA A 306 -18.48 -30.65 -7.39
CA ALA A 306 -17.42 -31.23 -6.57
C ALA A 306 -16.70 -30.16 -5.71
N ALA A 307 -16.36 -30.56 -4.48
CA ALA A 307 -15.53 -29.75 -3.60
C ALA A 307 -14.13 -29.50 -4.19
N GLY A 308 -13.52 -28.40 -3.81
CA GLY A 308 -12.19 -27.99 -4.28
C GLY A 308 -12.18 -27.28 -5.63
N ASN A 309 -13.27 -27.31 -6.39
CA ASN A 309 -13.35 -26.54 -7.64
C ASN A 309 -13.32 -25.04 -7.35
N LYS A 310 -12.69 -24.31 -8.29
CA LYS A 310 -12.59 -22.85 -8.23
C LYS A 310 -13.19 -22.23 -9.47
N TYR A 311 -13.98 -21.21 -9.29
CA TYR A 311 -14.63 -20.47 -10.36
C TYR A 311 -14.44 -18.98 -10.13
N THR A 312 -14.28 -18.22 -11.20
CA THR A 312 -14.22 -16.75 -11.12
C THR A 312 -15.45 -16.18 -11.81
N LEU A 313 -16.15 -15.30 -11.11
CA LEU A 313 -17.26 -14.52 -11.64
C LEU A 313 -17.00 -13.03 -11.38
N SER A 314 -17.70 -12.20 -12.15
CA SER A 314 -17.69 -10.76 -11.89
C SER A 314 -19.12 -10.21 -11.93
N ILE A 315 -19.46 -9.45 -10.90
CA ILE A 315 -20.76 -8.79 -10.76
C ILE A 315 -20.50 -7.30 -10.63
N GLY A 316 -21.11 -6.52 -11.48
CA GLY A 316 -21.00 -5.07 -11.47
C GLY A 316 -22.33 -4.39 -11.19
N TYR A 317 -22.23 -3.18 -10.68
CA TYR A 317 -23.35 -2.24 -10.50
C TYR A 317 -23.02 -0.98 -11.26
N ARG A 318 -23.99 -0.47 -12.02
CA ARG A 318 -23.82 0.76 -12.79
C ARG A 318 -25.11 1.54 -12.81
N ASP A 319 -25.00 2.86 -12.69
CA ASP A 319 -26.10 3.77 -12.90
C ASP A 319 -26.43 3.82 -14.42
N THR A 320 -27.67 3.58 -14.77
CA THR A 320 -28.12 3.53 -16.17
C THR A 320 -28.29 4.93 -16.78
N GLU A 321 -28.49 5.96 -15.96
CA GLU A 321 -28.59 7.35 -16.39
C GLU A 321 -27.23 8.03 -16.44
N ASN A 322 -26.29 7.63 -15.54
CA ASN A 322 -24.91 8.11 -15.53
C ASN A 322 -23.91 6.93 -15.50
N PRO A 323 -23.55 6.36 -16.65
CA PRO A 323 -22.66 5.17 -16.71
C PRO A 323 -21.23 5.37 -16.17
N ALA A 324 -20.84 6.60 -15.84
CA ALA A 324 -19.57 6.86 -15.15
C ALA A 324 -19.60 6.38 -13.68
N TYR A 325 -20.78 6.26 -13.08
CA TYR A 325 -20.96 5.72 -11.75
C TYR A 325 -21.10 4.20 -11.83
N PHE A 326 -20.05 3.49 -11.46
CA PHE A 326 -20.04 2.03 -11.45
C PHE A 326 -18.98 1.48 -10.51
N PHE A 327 -19.17 0.25 -10.07
CA PHE A 327 -18.12 -0.61 -9.50
C PHE A 327 -18.47 -2.07 -9.74
N ARG A 328 -17.48 -2.98 -9.56
CA ARG A 328 -17.69 -4.41 -9.72
C ARG A 328 -16.89 -5.24 -8.75
N PHE A 329 -17.44 -6.37 -8.37
CA PHE A 329 -16.73 -7.43 -7.69
C PHE A 329 -16.14 -8.40 -8.73
N ILE A 330 -14.87 -8.81 -8.54
CA ILE A 330 -14.27 -9.97 -9.15
C ILE A 330 -14.06 -11.00 -8.07
N ILE A 331 -14.81 -12.09 -8.12
CA ILE A 331 -14.93 -13.05 -7.02
C ILE A 331 -14.36 -14.38 -7.46
N THR A 332 -13.33 -14.88 -6.79
CA THR A 332 -12.86 -16.25 -6.93
C THR A 332 -13.52 -17.11 -5.85
N ALA A 333 -14.50 -17.93 -6.27
CA ALA A 333 -15.25 -18.81 -5.39
C ALA A 333 -14.62 -20.21 -5.37
N THR A 334 -14.24 -20.70 -4.19
CA THR A 334 -13.82 -22.08 -3.96
C THR A 334 -14.98 -22.86 -3.34
N LEU A 335 -15.29 -24.04 -3.85
CA LEU A 335 -16.34 -24.91 -3.28
C LEU A 335 -15.79 -25.75 -2.14
N ALA A 336 -16.44 -25.72 -0.96
CA ALA A 336 -16.11 -26.57 0.16
C ALA A 336 -16.65 -27.99 -0.01
#